data_7e97c9f1cf73d32caf466b724c7393cb
#
_entry.id   7e97c9f1cf73d32caf466b724c7393cb
#
_cell.length_a   1.000
_cell.length_b   1.000
_cell.length_c   1.000
_cell.angle_alpha   90.00
_cell.angle_beta   90.00
_cell.angle_gamma   90.00
#
_symmetry.space_group_name_H-M   'P 1'
#
loop_
_entity.id
_entity.type
_entity.pdbx_description
1 polymer ?
#
loop_
_entity_poly.entity_id
_entity_poly.type
_entity_poly.pdbx_seq_one_letter_code
_entity_poly.pdbx_strand_id
1 'polypeptide(L)'
;MRKLTRLFTLCLLVASQQVAAMDVGGIKVPESIVLQGSETILQLNGAGIRKKFFISVYVGALYLPAKNTDAESIIGDNGPASVDMHILHSEISKDKITAGWEDGLKANLDRSELESLRPQLDQFNQMFGTLRKGDIIRIGYQPGTGTGVRINDEWRGVVPGNDFFRALLKIWLGQSPVTKSLKNAMLGLD
;
A
#
# COMPACT_ATOMS: atom_id res chain seq x y z
N MET A 1 -53.15 -11.85 -44.41
CA MET A 1 -52.67 -12.28 -43.06
C MET A 1 -51.29 -11.68 -42.83
N ARG A 2 -51.22 -10.59 -42.09
CA ARG A 2 -49.95 -9.87 -41.81
C ARG A 2 -49.39 -10.44 -40.50
N LYS A 3 -48.20 -11.09 -40.56
CA LYS A 3 -47.44 -11.55 -39.40
C LYS A 3 -46.72 -10.36 -38.77
N LEU A 4 -47.09 -9.96 -37.58
CA LEU A 4 -46.41 -8.97 -36.75
C LEU A 4 -45.24 -9.66 -36.04
N THR A 5 -44.00 -9.40 -36.50
CA THR A 5 -42.77 -9.84 -35.81
C THR A 5 -42.49 -8.87 -34.68
N ARG A 6 -42.70 -9.29 -33.43
CA ARG A 6 -42.31 -8.50 -32.24
C ARG A 6 -40.81 -8.64 -31.99
N LEU A 7 -40.09 -7.55 -32.23
CA LEU A 7 -38.67 -7.43 -31.87
C LEU A 7 -38.57 -7.21 -30.36
N PHE A 8 -38.05 -8.20 -29.66
CA PHE A 8 -37.80 -8.10 -28.20
C PHE A 8 -36.40 -7.49 -28.03
N THR A 9 -36.34 -6.19 -27.71
CA THR A 9 -35.08 -5.49 -27.39
C THR A 9 -34.69 -5.86 -25.97
N LEU A 10 -33.69 -6.72 -25.83
CA LEU A 10 -33.09 -7.09 -24.54
C LEU A 10 -32.15 -5.94 -24.10
N CYS A 11 -32.61 -5.07 -23.20
CA CYS A 11 -31.75 -4.10 -22.53
C CYS A 11 -30.84 -4.83 -21.53
N LEU A 12 -29.56 -5.00 -21.85
CA LEU A 12 -28.55 -5.39 -20.87
C LEU A 12 -28.31 -4.23 -19.89
N LEU A 13 -28.82 -4.36 -18.69
CA LEU A 13 -28.44 -3.50 -17.55
C LEU A 13 -27.01 -3.87 -17.14
N VAL A 14 -26.03 -3.08 -17.56
CA VAL A 14 -24.69 -3.13 -17.01
C VAL A 14 -24.73 -2.47 -15.63
N ALA A 15 -24.85 -3.28 -14.59
CA ALA A 15 -24.67 -2.82 -13.22
C ALA A 15 -23.21 -2.43 -13.02
N SER A 16 -22.90 -1.13 -13.06
CA SER A 16 -21.62 -0.60 -12.61
C SER A 16 -21.47 -0.89 -11.11
N GLN A 17 -20.62 -1.84 -10.76
CA GLN A 17 -20.24 -2.09 -9.38
C GLN A 17 -19.44 -0.87 -8.89
N GLN A 18 -20.05 -0.02 -8.09
CA GLN A 18 -19.35 1.02 -7.37
C GLN A 18 -18.46 0.34 -6.33
N VAL A 19 -17.14 0.39 -6.54
CA VAL A 19 -16.18 -0.02 -5.51
C VAL A 19 -16.35 0.95 -4.34
N ALA A 20 -16.77 0.44 -3.20
CA ALA A 20 -16.86 1.22 -1.98
C ALA A 20 -15.46 1.79 -1.63
N ALA A 21 -15.41 3.02 -1.15
CA ALA A 21 -14.16 3.72 -0.84
C ALA A 21 -14.31 4.57 0.41
N MET A 22 -13.29 4.55 1.28
CA MET A 22 -13.15 5.43 2.42
C MET A 22 -12.60 6.79 1.98
N ASP A 23 -13.16 7.90 2.45
CA ASP A 23 -12.59 9.24 2.23
C ASP A 23 -11.59 9.57 3.33
N VAL A 24 -10.34 9.79 2.95
CA VAL A 24 -9.27 10.19 3.87
C VAL A 24 -8.60 11.45 3.34
N GLY A 25 -8.96 12.61 3.89
CA GLY A 25 -8.38 13.88 3.47
C GLY A 25 -8.64 14.25 2.01
N GLY A 26 -9.80 13.88 1.48
CA GLY A 26 -10.20 14.10 0.08
C GLY A 26 -9.69 13.05 -0.90
N ILE A 27 -9.01 12.02 -0.42
CA ILE A 27 -8.57 10.87 -1.22
C ILE A 27 -9.57 9.73 -1.03
N LYS A 28 -10.07 9.18 -2.15
CA LYS A 28 -10.90 7.98 -2.15
C LYS A 28 -10.01 6.75 -2.09
N VAL A 29 -9.91 6.15 -0.91
CA VAL A 29 -9.14 4.92 -0.65
C VAL A 29 -10.07 3.73 -0.87
N PRO A 30 -9.79 2.80 -1.82
CA PRO A 30 -10.65 1.63 -2.08
C PRO A 30 -10.80 0.74 -0.83
N GLU A 31 -12.00 0.20 -0.58
CA GLU A 31 -12.20 -0.75 0.53
C GLU A 31 -11.57 -2.12 0.29
N SER A 32 -11.24 -2.45 -0.95
CA SER A 32 -10.50 -3.66 -1.30
C SER A 32 -9.64 -3.44 -2.52
N ILE A 33 -8.58 -4.24 -2.63
CA ILE A 33 -7.68 -4.27 -3.78
C ILE A 33 -7.40 -5.71 -4.17
N VAL A 34 -7.08 -5.94 -5.45
CA VAL A 34 -6.50 -7.19 -5.91
C VAL A 34 -4.98 -7.04 -5.87
N LEU A 35 -4.30 -7.96 -5.18
CA LEU A 35 -2.84 -7.96 -5.13
C LEU A 35 -2.28 -8.36 -6.50
N GLN A 36 -1.38 -7.54 -7.02
CA GLN A 36 -0.85 -7.73 -8.36
C GLN A 36 -0.11 -9.07 -8.51
N GLY A 37 -0.39 -9.77 -9.62
CA GLY A 37 0.20 -11.08 -9.90
C GLY A 37 -0.48 -12.23 -9.17
N SER A 38 -1.63 -11.97 -8.52
CA SER A 38 -2.44 -12.99 -7.87
C SER A 38 -3.93 -12.66 -8.02
N GLU A 39 -4.78 -13.63 -7.65
CA GLU A 39 -6.22 -13.41 -7.50
C GLU A 39 -6.61 -13.01 -6.07
N THR A 40 -5.62 -12.76 -5.20
CA THR A 40 -5.85 -12.46 -3.79
C THR A 40 -6.48 -11.09 -3.62
N ILE A 41 -7.67 -11.06 -3.04
CA ILE A 41 -8.35 -9.84 -2.64
C ILE A 41 -7.92 -9.50 -1.22
N LEU A 42 -7.42 -8.28 -1.03
CA LEU A 42 -7.12 -7.72 0.28
C LEU A 42 -8.13 -6.65 0.64
N GLN A 43 -8.56 -6.62 1.89
CA GLN A 43 -9.48 -5.63 2.43
C GLN A 43 -8.71 -4.49 3.10
N LEU A 44 -9.25 -3.28 3.02
CA LEU A 44 -8.71 -2.14 3.73
C LEU A 44 -8.79 -2.38 5.24
N ASN A 45 -7.64 -2.51 5.89
CA ASN A 45 -7.55 -2.60 7.35
C ASN A 45 -7.80 -1.24 7.99
N GLY A 46 -7.12 -0.23 7.48
CA GLY A 46 -7.29 1.16 7.88
C GLY A 46 -6.40 2.09 7.06
N ALA A 47 -6.69 3.39 7.11
CA ALA A 47 -5.95 4.41 6.38
C ALA A 47 -5.92 5.73 7.13
N GLY A 48 -4.82 6.49 6.96
CA GLY A 48 -4.66 7.79 7.59
C GLY A 48 -3.64 8.68 6.88
N ILE A 49 -3.54 9.94 7.33
CA ILE A 49 -2.64 10.92 6.74
C ILE A 49 -1.32 10.93 7.51
N ARG A 50 -0.20 10.70 6.80
CA ARG A 50 1.12 11.05 7.34
C ARG A 50 1.32 12.55 7.25
N LYS A 51 1.55 13.17 8.39
CA LYS A 51 1.98 14.57 8.47
C LYS A 51 3.43 14.65 8.93
N LYS A 52 4.21 15.56 8.32
CA LYS A 52 5.52 15.97 8.82
C LYS A 52 5.39 17.44 9.25
N PHE A 53 5.45 17.71 10.56
CA PHE A 53 5.00 18.98 11.12
C PHE A 53 3.53 19.26 10.74
N PHE A 54 3.26 20.33 10.00
CA PHE A 54 1.91 20.71 9.56
C PHE A 54 1.61 20.31 8.09
N ILE A 55 2.57 19.68 7.41
CA ILE A 55 2.46 19.34 5.99
C ILE A 55 1.96 17.90 5.82
N SER A 56 0.85 17.73 5.12
CA SER A 56 0.37 16.41 4.70
C SER A 56 1.27 15.87 3.59
N VAL A 57 1.88 14.70 3.82
CA VAL A 57 2.85 14.11 2.90
C VAL A 57 2.18 13.08 2.00
N TYR A 58 1.44 12.13 2.59
CA TYR A 58 0.67 11.12 1.87
C TYR A 58 -0.46 10.55 2.74
N VAL A 59 -1.45 9.92 2.10
CA VAL A 59 -2.36 8.98 2.76
C VAL A 59 -1.73 7.60 2.70
N GLY A 60 -1.54 6.96 3.85
CA GLY A 60 -1.10 5.57 3.95
C GLY A 60 -2.30 4.67 4.23
N ALA A 61 -2.45 3.57 3.48
CA ALA A 61 -3.50 2.59 3.63
C ALA A 61 -2.90 1.19 3.75
N LEU A 62 -3.35 0.43 4.75
CA LEU A 62 -2.95 -0.96 4.98
C LEU A 62 -4.05 -1.88 4.47
N TYR A 63 -3.68 -2.89 3.69
CA TYR A 63 -4.58 -3.90 3.18
C TYR A 63 -4.14 -5.30 3.63
N LEU A 64 -5.08 -6.06 4.17
CA LEU A 64 -4.87 -7.40 4.72
C LEU A 64 -5.97 -8.37 4.22
N PRO A 65 -5.76 -9.70 4.29
CA PRO A 65 -6.81 -10.68 3.97
C PRO A 65 -8.03 -10.57 4.90
N ALA A 66 -7.80 -10.21 6.17
CA ALA A 66 -8.83 -9.95 7.18
C ALA A 66 -8.37 -8.83 8.10
N LYS A 67 -9.32 -8.07 8.66
CA LYS A 67 -9.00 -6.96 9.58
C LYS A 67 -8.25 -7.45 10.81
N ASN A 68 -7.19 -6.72 11.18
CA ASN A 68 -6.37 -7.00 12.35
C ASN A 68 -5.88 -5.67 12.95
N THR A 69 -6.02 -5.50 14.26
CA THR A 69 -5.59 -4.30 14.99
C THR A 69 -4.27 -4.51 15.75
N ASP A 70 -3.72 -5.72 15.75
CA ASP A 70 -2.48 -6.06 16.43
C ASP A 70 -1.28 -5.92 15.50
N ALA A 71 -0.48 -4.89 15.73
CA ALA A 71 0.69 -4.57 14.92
C ALA A 71 1.75 -5.70 14.90
N GLU A 72 2.00 -6.33 16.04
CA GLU A 72 3.00 -7.42 16.17
C GLU A 72 2.55 -8.64 15.37
N SER A 73 1.26 -8.99 15.45
CA SER A 73 0.66 -10.06 14.66
C SER A 73 0.76 -9.79 13.17
N ILE A 74 0.47 -8.55 12.73
CA ILE A 74 0.57 -8.15 11.31
C ILE A 74 2.02 -8.22 10.80
N ILE A 75 2.97 -7.68 11.57
CA ILE A 75 4.40 -7.71 11.21
C ILE A 75 4.92 -9.15 11.18
N GLY A 76 4.46 -10.00 12.10
CA GLY A 76 4.87 -11.40 12.22
C GLY A 76 4.25 -12.34 11.17
N ASP A 77 3.19 -11.92 10.48
CA ASP A 77 2.49 -12.75 9.50
C ASP A 77 3.33 -12.93 8.22
N ASN A 78 3.16 -14.10 7.62
CA ASN A 78 3.76 -14.46 6.32
C ASN A 78 2.72 -14.47 5.19
N GLY A 79 1.50 -14.05 5.47
CA GLY A 79 0.41 -13.92 4.51
C GLY A 79 0.57 -12.72 3.58
N PRO A 80 -0.25 -12.63 2.53
CA PRO A 80 -0.23 -11.50 1.62
C PRO A 80 -0.72 -10.23 2.31
N ALA A 81 -0.06 -9.10 2.04
CA ALA A 81 -0.44 -7.79 2.55
C ALA A 81 0.01 -6.68 1.60
N SER A 82 -0.54 -5.49 1.72
CA SER A 82 -0.13 -4.32 0.93
C SER A 82 -0.20 -3.03 1.74
N VAL A 83 0.74 -2.14 1.48
CA VAL A 83 0.67 -0.73 1.89
C VAL A 83 0.58 0.12 0.64
N ASP A 84 -0.49 0.92 0.53
CA ASP A 84 -0.63 1.93 -0.49
C ASP A 84 -0.30 3.31 0.08
N MET A 85 0.38 4.15 -0.72
CA MET A 85 0.68 5.53 -0.37
C MET A 85 0.18 6.45 -1.48
N HIS A 86 -0.82 7.28 -1.18
CA HIS A 86 -1.34 8.30 -2.09
C HIS A 86 -0.65 9.63 -1.79
N ILE A 87 0.18 10.12 -2.69
CA ILE A 87 1.04 11.28 -2.47
C ILE A 87 0.21 12.57 -2.45
N LEU A 88 0.32 13.32 -1.35
CA LEU A 88 -0.34 14.62 -1.14
C LEU A 88 0.62 15.80 -1.32
N HIS A 89 1.92 15.57 -1.06
CA HIS A 89 2.95 16.60 -1.21
C HIS A 89 3.17 16.92 -2.70
N SER A 90 3.44 18.18 -3.02
CA SER A 90 3.64 18.63 -4.41
C SER A 90 4.68 17.79 -5.16
N GLU A 91 5.84 17.56 -4.53
CA GLU A 91 6.92 16.77 -5.09
C GLU A 91 7.80 16.17 -3.98
N ILE A 92 8.16 14.90 -4.11
CA ILE A 92 9.13 14.17 -3.28
C ILE A 92 10.21 13.65 -4.21
N SER A 93 11.43 14.19 -4.11
CA SER A 93 12.55 13.71 -4.93
C SER A 93 12.90 12.25 -4.60
N LYS A 94 13.57 11.57 -5.56
CA LYS A 94 14.10 10.22 -5.35
C LYS A 94 14.91 10.13 -4.06
N ASP A 95 15.82 11.06 -3.84
CA ASP A 95 16.70 11.05 -2.66
C ASP A 95 15.92 11.17 -1.35
N LYS A 96 14.84 11.98 -1.34
CA LYS A 96 13.97 12.13 -0.14
C LYS A 96 13.17 10.88 0.14
N ILE A 97 12.65 10.19 -0.88
CA ILE A 97 11.86 8.97 -0.64
C ILE A 97 12.76 7.81 -0.21
N THR A 98 13.92 7.64 -0.84
CA THR A 98 14.89 6.59 -0.49
C THR A 98 15.50 6.82 0.89
N ALA A 99 15.84 8.07 1.24
CA ALA A 99 16.25 8.41 2.60
C ALA A 99 15.15 8.12 3.62
N GLY A 100 13.89 8.33 3.26
CA GLY A 100 12.75 8.01 4.12
C GLY A 100 12.63 6.51 4.44
N TRP A 101 12.89 5.63 3.47
CA TRP A 101 12.95 4.19 3.69
C TRP A 101 14.08 3.83 4.64
N GLU A 102 15.27 4.36 4.38
CA GLU A 102 16.45 4.10 5.20
C GLU A 102 16.28 4.57 6.64
N ASP A 103 15.79 5.79 6.85
CA ASP A 103 15.53 6.35 8.17
C ASP A 103 14.48 5.53 8.94
N GLY A 104 13.40 5.12 8.25
CA GLY A 104 12.35 4.30 8.85
C GLY A 104 12.83 2.91 9.27
N LEU A 105 13.68 2.28 8.46
CA LEU A 105 14.31 1.00 8.81
C LEU A 105 15.30 1.15 9.96
N LYS A 106 16.19 2.14 9.92
CA LYS A 106 17.15 2.44 11.01
C LYS A 106 16.48 2.71 12.35
N ALA A 107 15.28 3.29 12.33
CA ALA A 107 14.54 3.56 13.55
C ALA A 107 13.94 2.31 14.22
N ASN A 108 13.82 1.20 13.48
CA ASN A 108 13.09 0.00 13.91
C ASN A 108 13.89 -1.31 13.85
N LEU A 109 15.08 -1.30 13.26
CA LEU A 109 15.96 -2.45 13.12
C LEU A 109 17.27 -2.21 13.87
N ASP A 110 17.85 -3.27 14.39
CA ASP A 110 19.22 -3.21 14.85
C ASP A 110 20.20 -3.14 13.66
N ARG A 111 21.47 -2.87 13.97
CA ARG A 111 22.51 -2.70 12.95
C ARG A 111 22.72 -3.98 12.12
N SER A 112 22.68 -5.13 12.73
CA SER A 112 22.89 -6.42 12.07
C SER A 112 21.74 -6.75 11.13
N GLU A 113 20.48 -6.55 11.59
CA GLU A 113 19.29 -6.72 10.78
C GLU A 113 19.33 -5.79 9.55
N LEU A 114 19.66 -4.51 9.74
CA LEU A 114 19.74 -3.54 8.65
C LEU A 114 20.83 -3.90 7.64
N GLU A 115 22.01 -4.31 8.11
CA GLU A 115 23.11 -4.75 7.24
C GLU A 115 22.75 -5.99 6.44
N SER A 116 22.04 -6.95 7.02
CA SER A 116 21.57 -8.16 6.33
C SER A 116 20.58 -7.87 5.21
N LEU A 117 19.77 -6.81 5.36
CA LEU A 117 18.75 -6.39 4.38
C LEU A 117 19.29 -5.34 3.37
N ARG A 118 20.57 -4.97 3.44
CA ARG A 118 21.15 -3.94 2.55
C ARG A 118 20.95 -4.25 1.07
N PRO A 119 21.21 -5.47 0.56
CA PRO A 119 20.99 -5.77 -0.85
C PRO A 119 19.53 -5.60 -1.29
N GLN A 120 18.58 -6.00 -0.45
CA GLN A 120 17.15 -5.85 -0.72
C GLN A 120 16.74 -4.37 -0.71
N LEU A 121 17.25 -3.58 0.24
CA LEU A 121 16.97 -2.14 0.32
C LEU A 121 17.54 -1.40 -0.89
N ASP A 122 18.75 -1.75 -1.33
CA ASP A 122 19.36 -1.14 -2.51
C ASP A 122 18.57 -1.45 -3.79
N GLN A 123 18.12 -2.71 -3.96
CA GLN A 123 17.22 -3.10 -5.05
C GLN A 123 15.89 -2.35 -4.98
N PHE A 124 15.29 -2.25 -3.81
CA PHE A 124 14.03 -1.53 -3.58
C PHE A 124 14.17 -0.05 -3.92
N ASN A 125 15.25 0.61 -3.48
CA ASN A 125 15.50 2.01 -3.74
C ASN A 125 15.64 2.35 -5.23
N GLN A 126 16.11 1.40 -6.06
CA GLN A 126 16.22 1.58 -7.51
C GLN A 126 14.85 1.68 -8.21
N MET A 127 13.78 1.18 -7.58
CA MET A 127 12.42 1.19 -8.14
C MET A 127 11.75 2.57 -8.08
N PHE A 128 12.33 3.52 -7.33
CA PHE A 128 11.74 4.84 -7.13
C PHE A 128 12.40 5.92 -7.98
N GLY A 129 11.58 6.86 -8.45
CA GLY A 129 11.96 8.13 -9.03
C GLY A 129 11.40 9.29 -8.20
N THR A 130 11.36 10.47 -8.79
CA THR A 130 10.65 11.61 -8.22
C THR A 130 9.14 11.35 -8.27
N LEU A 131 8.48 11.55 -7.14
CA LEU A 131 7.04 11.37 -6.97
C LEU A 131 6.34 12.73 -6.91
N ARG A 132 5.12 12.81 -7.42
CA ARG A 132 4.31 14.03 -7.43
C ARG A 132 2.96 13.81 -6.77
N LYS A 133 2.32 14.90 -6.40
CA LYS A 133 0.95 14.87 -5.88
C LYS A 133 0.04 14.14 -6.86
N GLY A 134 -0.71 13.18 -6.33
CA GLY A 134 -1.60 12.30 -7.10
C GLY A 134 -0.99 10.95 -7.47
N ASP A 135 0.34 10.78 -7.35
CA ASP A 135 0.95 9.46 -7.52
C ASP A 135 0.51 8.49 -6.42
N ILE A 136 0.35 7.23 -6.80
CA ILE A 136 0.02 6.13 -5.90
C ILE A 136 1.16 5.11 -5.95
N ILE A 137 1.76 4.86 -4.80
CA ILE A 137 2.72 3.77 -4.61
C ILE A 137 1.97 2.62 -3.96
N ARG A 138 2.06 1.42 -4.54
CA ARG A 138 1.66 0.18 -3.91
C ARG A 138 2.86 -0.68 -3.63
N ILE A 139 3.03 -1.06 -2.38
CA ILE A 139 4.07 -1.98 -1.89
C ILE A 139 3.33 -3.21 -1.37
N GLY A 140 3.29 -4.28 -2.17
CA GLY A 140 2.53 -5.47 -1.85
C GLY A 140 3.43 -6.69 -1.69
N TYR A 141 3.17 -7.51 -0.68
CA TYR A 141 3.85 -8.79 -0.47
C TYR A 141 2.97 -9.94 -0.93
N GLN A 142 3.57 -10.81 -1.74
CA GLN A 142 2.97 -12.07 -2.17
C GLN A 142 3.86 -13.23 -1.70
N PRO A 143 3.33 -14.17 -0.88
CA PRO A 143 4.05 -15.37 -0.50
C PRO A 143 4.63 -16.13 -1.70
N GLY A 144 5.89 -16.56 -1.58
CA GLY A 144 6.60 -17.24 -2.67
C GLY A 144 7.17 -16.32 -3.77
N THR A 145 6.73 -15.07 -3.84
CA THR A 145 7.23 -14.09 -4.84
C THR A 145 8.13 -13.03 -4.19
N GLY A 146 7.65 -12.40 -3.12
CA GLY A 146 8.35 -11.31 -2.43
C GLY A 146 7.58 -10.00 -2.40
N THR A 147 8.30 -8.90 -2.20
CA THR A 147 7.78 -7.53 -2.10
C THR A 147 7.76 -6.87 -3.47
N GLY A 148 6.58 -6.70 -4.05
CA GLY A 148 6.38 -6.01 -5.32
C GLY A 148 6.13 -4.52 -5.14
N VAL A 149 6.63 -3.71 -6.07
CA VAL A 149 6.38 -2.27 -6.13
C VAL A 149 5.68 -1.90 -7.42
N ARG A 150 4.61 -1.14 -7.29
CA ARG A 150 3.90 -0.49 -8.40
C ARG A 150 3.77 1.00 -8.10
N ILE A 151 4.04 1.85 -9.09
CA ILE A 151 3.82 3.28 -8.98
C ILE A 151 2.82 3.66 -10.08
N ASN A 152 1.66 4.14 -9.70
CA ASN A 152 0.50 4.33 -10.57
C ASN A 152 0.14 2.99 -11.23
N ASP A 153 0.14 2.96 -12.56
CA ASP A 153 -0.12 1.74 -13.34
C ASP A 153 1.14 1.01 -13.79
N GLU A 154 2.32 1.46 -13.38
CA GLU A 154 3.59 0.94 -13.82
C GLU A 154 4.21 -0.01 -12.78
N TRP A 155 4.47 -1.25 -13.20
CA TRP A 155 5.22 -2.22 -12.40
C TRP A 155 6.70 -1.84 -12.37
N ARG A 156 7.28 -1.79 -11.17
CA ARG A 156 8.68 -1.38 -10.94
C ARG A 156 9.62 -2.53 -10.64
N GLY A 157 9.10 -3.64 -10.13
CA GLY A 157 9.91 -4.81 -9.81
C GLY A 157 9.49 -5.51 -8.54
N VAL A 158 10.26 -6.53 -8.14
CA VAL A 158 10.04 -7.32 -6.94
C VAL A 158 11.37 -7.53 -6.20
N VAL A 159 11.32 -7.42 -4.87
CA VAL A 159 12.40 -7.80 -3.97
C VAL A 159 12.03 -9.16 -3.37
N PRO A 160 12.83 -10.22 -3.57
CA PRO A 160 12.52 -11.54 -3.06
C PRO A 160 12.65 -11.61 -1.53
N GLY A 161 11.96 -12.58 -0.93
CA GLY A 161 12.00 -12.83 0.50
C GLY A 161 10.89 -12.15 1.28
N ASN A 162 10.61 -12.67 2.47
CA ASN A 162 9.59 -12.16 3.38
C ASN A 162 10.17 -11.16 4.39
N ASP A 163 11.42 -11.37 4.80
CA ASP A 163 12.06 -10.56 5.85
C ASP A 163 12.08 -9.07 5.51
N PHE A 164 12.29 -8.76 4.22
CA PHE A 164 12.30 -7.38 3.75
C PHE A 164 10.92 -6.71 3.90
N PHE A 165 9.82 -7.40 3.54
CA PHE A 165 8.48 -6.83 3.70
C PHE A 165 8.12 -6.61 5.17
N ARG A 166 8.45 -7.57 6.04
CA ARG A 166 8.26 -7.45 7.48
C ARG A 166 9.03 -6.26 8.06
N ALA A 167 10.27 -6.05 7.60
CA ALA A 167 11.06 -4.89 7.96
C ALA A 167 10.41 -3.58 7.48
N LEU A 168 9.91 -3.54 6.23
CA LEU A 168 9.18 -2.37 5.71
C LEU A 168 7.93 -2.06 6.52
N LEU A 169 7.14 -3.06 6.92
CA LEU A 169 5.95 -2.84 7.76
C LEU A 169 6.29 -2.14 9.08
N LYS A 170 7.47 -2.40 9.66
CA LYS A 170 7.92 -1.73 10.89
C LYS A 170 8.03 -0.20 10.74
N ILE A 171 8.20 0.32 9.52
CA ILE A 171 8.22 1.77 9.25
C ILE A 171 6.90 2.44 9.68
N TRP A 172 5.77 1.75 9.49
CA TRP A 172 4.44 2.26 9.86
C TRP A 172 3.91 1.68 11.16
N LEU A 173 4.17 0.40 11.42
CA LEU A 173 3.54 -0.35 12.50
C LEU A 173 4.48 -0.69 13.66
N GLY A 174 5.79 -0.47 13.50
CA GLY A 174 6.82 -0.81 14.49
C GLY A 174 6.77 0.04 15.75
N GLN A 175 7.81 -0.10 16.58
CA GLN A 175 7.95 0.63 17.86
C GLN A 175 8.25 2.12 17.63
N SER A 176 8.95 2.44 16.52
CA SER A 176 9.28 3.82 16.12
C SER A 176 8.63 4.14 14.76
N PRO A 177 7.28 4.23 14.69
CA PRO A 177 6.59 4.45 13.43
C PRO A 177 6.82 5.88 12.93
N VAL A 178 6.68 6.09 11.60
CA VAL A 178 6.81 7.43 10.97
C VAL A 178 5.90 8.47 11.60
N THR A 179 4.71 8.09 12.09
CA THR A 179 3.87 8.85 13.04
C THR A 179 2.93 7.90 13.78
N LYS A 180 2.68 8.16 15.05
CA LYS A 180 1.75 7.34 15.87
C LYS A 180 0.32 7.43 15.38
N SER A 181 -0.12 8.60 14.92
CA SER A 181 -1.47 8.78 14.35
C SER A 181 -1.69 7.93 13.10
N LEU A 182 -0.72 7.88 12.18
CA LEU A 182 -0.84 7.02 11.01
C LEU A 182 -0.85 5.54 11.39
N LYS A 183 -0.02 5.11 12.35
CA LYS A 183 -0.04 3.74 12.88
C LYS A 183 -1.44 3.37 13.36
N ASN A 184 -2.03 4.20 14.22
CA ASN A 184 -3.36 3.94 14.76
C ASN A 184 -4.42 3.86 13.65
N ALA A 185 -4.41 4.82 12.73
CA ALA A 185 -5.34 4.83 11.60
C ALA A 185 -5.20 3.60 10.70
N MET A 186 -3.97 3.16 10.38
CA MET A 186 -3.73 1.95 9.60
C MET A 186 -4.16 0.67 10.34
N LEU A 187 -4.13 0.68 11.67
CA LEU A 187 -4.63 -0.41 12.52
C LEU A 187 -6.15 -0.35 12.75
N GLY A 188 -6.84 0.70 12.27
CA GLY A 188 -8.28 0.88 12.49
C GLY A 188 -8.62 1.18 13.95
N LEU A 189 -7.74 1.89 14.68
CA LEU A 189 -7.88 2.25 16.09
C LEU A 189 -8.36 3.70 16.31
N ASP A 190 -8.59 4.48 15.25
CA ASP A 190 -9.09 5.87 15.29
C ASP A 190 -10.60 5.92 15.20
#